data_9db4fdeb25c686a48db6abdbf1e095d6
#
_entry.id   9db4fdeb25c686a48db6abdbf1e095d6
#
_cell.length_a   1.000
_cell.length_b   1.000
_cell.length_c   1.000
_cell.angle_alpha   90.00
_cell.angle_beta   90.00
_cell.angle_gamma   90.00
#
_symmetry.space_group_name_H-M   'P 1'
#
loop_
_entity.id
_entity.type
_entity.pdbx_description
1 polymer ?
#
loop_
_entity_poly.entity_id
_entity_poly.type
_entity_poly.pdbx_seq_one_letter_code
_entity_poly.pdbx_strand_id
1 'polypeptide(L)'
;YGCAVFTPSSIGSFGENTPHVKTPQDTIQRPRTMYGVTKVTTELLSDYYHTKYGVDTRAVRFPGIISNVTPPGGGTTDYAVDIFYSAVKGEKFVCPVKAGTFMDMMYMPDALNAAISLMEADPERLKHRNAFNIASMSFDPEMIYAAIRKHVPDFEMTYQIDPLKQAIADSWPDSLDDSCAREEWDWMPQFDLEFMTVDMLEKLRAKLNK
;
A
#
# COMPACT_ATOMS: atom_id res chain seq x y z
N TYR A 1 8.17 29.62 -8.70
CA TYR A 1 9.24 28.77 -9.22
C TYR A 1 8.75 27.69 -10.19
N GLY A 2 7.41 27.52 -10.36
CA GLY A 2 6.85 26.53 -11.28
C GLY A 2 7.15 25.07 -10.92
N CYS A 3 7.35 24.75 -9.65
CA CYS A 3 7.59 23.39 -9.20
C CYS A 3 6.27 22.62 -9.05
N ALA A 4 6.24 21.38 -9.49
CA ALA A 4 5.19 20.43 -9.13
C ALA A 4 5.37 19.96 -7.67
N VAL A 5 4.27 19.67 -7.00
CA VAL A 5 4.24 19.22 -5.60
C VAL A 5 3.65 17.81 -5.52
N PHE A 6 4.46 16.86 -5.07
CA PHE A 6 3.99 15.50 -4.79
C PHE A 6 3.54 15.35 -3.34
N THR A 7 2.37 14.76 -3.14
CA THR A 7 1.82 14.52 -1.79
C THR A 7 1.46 13.04 -1.63
N PRO A 8 2.13 12.29 -0.75
CA PRO A 8 1.77 10.90 -0.53
C PRO A 8 0.46 10.79 0.27
N SER A 9 -0.62 10.31 -0.36
CA SER A 9 -1.83 9.89 0.33
C SER A 9 -1.77 8.38 0.65
N SER A 10 -2.87 7.79 1.08
CA SER A 10 -2.91 6.40 1.58
C SER A 10 -4.32 5.82 1.47
N ILE A 11 -4.45 4.50 1.38
CA ILE A 11 -5.71 3.78 1.59
C ILE A 11 -6.37 4.11 2.93
N GLY A 12 -5.59 4.60 3.90
CA GLY A 12 -6.12 5.11 5.17
C GLY A 12 -7.03 6.34 5.05
N SER A 13 -7.14 6.97 3.88
CA SER A 13 -8.12 8.02 3.56
C SER A 13 -9.54 7.47 3.41
N PHE A 14 -9.70 6.17 3.24
CA PHE A 14 -10.97 5.48 3.16
C PHE A 14 -11.49 5.06 4.55
N GLY A 15 -12.71 4.56 4.61
CA GLY A 15 -13.35 4.13 5.85
C GLY A 15 -14.46 3.12 5.58
N GLU A 16 -15.12 2.63 6.63
CA GLU A 16 -16.11 1.54 6.59
C GLU A 16 -17.26 1.69 5.58
N ASN A 17 -17.58 2.92 5.17
CA ASN A 17 -18.65 3.18 4.20
C ASN A 17 -18.14 3.22 2.74
N THR A 18 -16.85 3.03 2.55
CA THR A 18 -16.24 2.95 1.22
C THR A 18 -16.48 1.54 0.64
N PRO A 19 -16.81 1.38 -0.65
CA PRO A 19 -16.82 0.05 -1.26
C PRO A 19 -15.47 -0.64 -1.09
N HIS A 20 -15.45 -1.88 -0.58
CA HIS A 20 -14.20 -2.55 -0.22
C HIS A 20 -13.50 -3.20 -1.41
N VAL A 21 -14.26 -3.76 -2.36
CA VAL A 21 -13.71 -4.46 -3.52
C VAL A 21 -13.66 -3.54 -4.72
N LYS A 22 -12.49 -3.39 -5.33
CA LYS A 22 -12.23 -2.47 -6.44
C LYS A 22 -12.76 -1.07 -6.12
N THR A 23 -12.31 -0.54 -5.00
CA THR A 23 -12.71 0.79 -4.52
C THR A 23 -12.53 1.83 -5.63
N PRO A 24 -13.60 2.50 -6.08
CA PRO A 24 -13.51 3.46 -7.18
C PRO A 24 -12.61 4.64 -6.86
N GLN A 25 -12.09 5.29 -7.93
CA GLN A 25 -11.29 6.50 -7.82
C GLN A 25 -12.03 7.60 -7.04
N ASP A 26 -13.27 7.87 -7.45
CA ASP A 26 -14.16 8.83 -6.79
C ASP A 26 -15.17 8.09 -5.93
N THR A 27 -15.02 8.21 -4.62
CA THR A 27 -15.88 7.51 -3.66
C THR A 27 -15.89 8.20 -2.30
N ILE A 28 -16.66 7.63 -1.36
CA ILE A 28 -16.78 8.16 -0.01
C ILE A 28 -15.47 7.98 0.76
N GLN A 29 -14.95 9.09 1.27
CA GLN A 29 -13.80 9.13 2.18
C GLN A 29 -14.28 9.57 3.57
N ARG A 30 -14.47 8.61 4.48
CA ARG A 30 -14.86 8.86 5.89
C ARG A 30 -14.01 8.05 6.85
N PRO A 31 -12.69 8.34 6.91
CA PRO A 31 -11.80 7.63 7.83
C PRO A 31 -12.13 7.93 9.28
N ARG A 32 -11.87 6.96 10.17
CA ARG A 32 -12.05 7.11 11.61
C ARG A 32 -10.76 7.36 12.37
N THR A 33 -9.62 7.39 11.69
CA THR A 33 -8.31 7.68 12.30
C THR A 33 -7.89 9.12 11.99
N MET A 34 -7.18 9.76 12.91
CA MET A 34 -6.61 11.09 12.66
C MET A 34 -5.66 11.07 11.46
N TYR A 35 -4.92 9.97 11.27
CA TYR A 35 -4.09 9.76 10.08
C TYR A 35 -4.91 9.86 8.78
N GLY A 36 -6.01 9.13 8.69
CA GLY A 36 -6.88 9.17 7.51
C GLY A 36 -7.50 10.56 7.30
N VAL A 37 -7.97 11.21 8.37
CA VAL A 37 -8.51 12.58 8.32
C VAL A 37 -7.49 13.55 7.75
N THR A 38 -6.22 13.48 8.18
CA THR A 38 -5.16 14.35 7.64
C THR A 38 -4.87 14.04 6.17
N LYS A 39 -4.92 12.77 5.73
CA LYS A 39 -4.75 12.42 4.32
C LYS A 39 -5.86 13.00 3.45
N VAL A 40 -7.13 12.84 3.83
CA VAL A 40 -8.27 13.47 3.12
C VAL A 40 -8.14 14.99 3.09
N THR A 41 -7.77 15.61 4.20
CA THR A 41 -7.53 17.05 4.25
C THR A 41 -6.47 17.49 3.25
N THR A 42 -5.36 16.72 3.14
CA THR A 42 -4.28 17.02 2.21
C THR A 42 -4.72 16.89 0.75
N GLU A 43 -5.50 15.85 0.41
CA GLU A 43 -6.08 15.67 -0.93
C GLU A 43 -6.95 16.88 -1.31
N LEU A 44 -7.90 17.25 -0.45
CA LEU A 44 -8.79 18.39 -0.68
C LEU A 44 -8.06 19.73 -0.76
N LEU A 45 -7.04 19.95 0.06
CA LEU A 45 -6.20 21.15 -0.03
C LEU A 45 -5.41 21.18 -1.35
N SER A 46 -4.89 20.04 -1.80
CA SER A 46 -4.19 19.94 -3.07
C SER A 46 -5.10 20.31 -4.24
N ASP A 47 -6.34 19.82 -4.27
CA ASP A 47 -7.35 20.19 -5.27
C ASP A 47 -7.66 21.68 -5.23
N TYR A 48 -7.84 22.24 -4.03
CA TYR A 48 -8.11 23.66 -3.87
C TYR A 48 -6.96 24.52 -4.40
N TYR A 49 -5.71 24.20 -4.06
CA TYR A 49 -4.55 24.97 -4.52
C TYR A 49 -4.33 24.82 -6.02
N HIS A 50 -4.58 23.64 -6.58
CA HIS A 50 -4.55 23.45 -8.02
C HIS A 50 -5.60 24.33 -8.73
N THR A 51 -6.87 24.19 -8.33
CA THR A 51 -8.00 24.87 -8.98
C THR A 51 -7.89 26.39 -8.84
N LYS A 52 -7.51 26.89 -7.66
CA LYS A 52 -7.53 28.32 -7.37
C LYS A 52 -6.26 29.06 -7.80
N TYR A 53 -5.13 28.40 -7.70
CA TYR A 53 -3.82 29.06 -7.87
C TYR A 53 -2.98 28.44 -8.99
N GLY A 54 -3.47 27.40 -9.66
CA GLY A 54 -2.74 26.73 -10.74
C GLY A 54 -1.48 25.98 -10.27
N VAL A 55 -1.40 25.62 -8.98
CA VAL A 55 -0.28 24.82 -8.48
C VAL A 55 -0.37 23.41 -9.07
N ASP A 56 0.69 22.92 -9.66
CA ASP A 56 0.76 21.54 -10.13
C ASP A 56 0.93 20.60 -8.92
N THR A 57 -0.18 20.16 -8.37
CA THR A 57 -0.23 19.20 -7.25
C THR A 57 -0.54 17.81 -7.78
N ARG A 58 0.16 16.79 -7.27
CA ARG A 58 0.01 15.40 -7.68
C ARG A 58 0.09 14.49 -6.46
N ALA A 59 -0.77 13.48 -6.38
CA ALA A 59 -0.79 12.56 -5.26
C ALA A 59 -1.21 11.15 -5.68
N VAL A 60 -0.77 10.15 -4.90
CA VAL A 60 -1.24 8.77 -5.00
C VAL A 60 -1.70 8.30 -3.63
N ARG A 61 -2.73 7.45 -3.59
CA ARG A 61 -3.16 6.71 -2.41
C ARG A 61 -2.39 5.42 -2.36
N PHE A 62 -1.30 5.43 -1.61
CA PHE A 62 -0.49 4.24 -1.44
C PHE A 62 -1.25 3.16 -0.68
N PRO A 63 -1.22 1.89 -1.15
CA PRO A 63 -1.62 0.73 -0.36
C PRO A 63 -0.62 0.44 0.76
N GLY A 64 -0.72 -0.72 1.41
CA GLY A 64 0.27 -1.17 2.37
C GLY A 64 1.63 -1.40 1.71
N ILE A 65 2.67 -0.67 2.13
CA ILE A 65 3.98 -0.74 1.51
C ILE A 65 4.85 -1.79 2.18
N ILE A 66 5.43 -2.68 1.38
CA ILE A 66 6.36 -3.73 1.81
C ILE A 66 7.78 -3.35 1.40
N SER A 67 8.72 -3.36 2.35
CA SER A 67 10.12 -2.98 2.11
C SER A 67 11.10 -3.90 2.84
N ASN A 68 12.21 -4.22 2.18
CA ASN A 68 13.34 -4.92 2.80
C ASN A 68 14.35 -3.98 3.48
N VAL A 69 14.21 -2.66 3.31
CA VAL A 69 15.17 -1.65 3.80
C VAL A 69 14.85 -1.23 5.22
N THR A 70 13.64 -0.74 5.45
CA THR A 70 13.22 -0.27 6.77
C THR A 70 12.57 -1.40 7.54
N PRO A 71 12.99 -1.67 8.80
CA PRO A 71 12.27 -2.60 9.66
C PRO A 71 10.81 -2.15 9.90
N PRO A 72 9.90 -3.10 10.15
CA PRO A 72 8.52 -2.79 10.45
C PRO A 72 8.39 -1.91 11.69
N GLY A 73 7.48 -0.92 11.64
CA GLY A 73 7.26 0.07 12.69
C GLY A 73 6.09 -0.23 13.63
N GLY A 74 5.38 -1.34 13.42
CA GLY A 74 4.23 -1.78 14.21
C GLY A 74 2.87 -1.33 13.66
N GLY A 75 2.82 -0.81 12.43
CA GLY A 75 1.57 -0.49 11.73
C GLY A 75 0.72 -1.73 11.40
N THR A 76 -0.51 -1.50 10.96
CA THR A 76 -1.46 -2.58 10.65
C THR A 76 -0.98 -3.47 9.49
N THR A 77 -0.38 -2.88 8.45
CA THR A 77 0.12 -3.60 7.27
C THR A 77 1.51 -4.21 7.49
N ASP A 78 2.20 -3.85 8.57
CA ASP A 78 3.58 -4.28 8.82
C ASP A 78 3.72 -5.79 9.05
N TYR A 79 2.61 -6.50 9.32
CA TYR A 79 2.64 -7.97 9.39
C TYR A 79 3.21 -8.57 8.11
N ALA A 80 2.95 -7.95 6.95
CA ALA A 80 3.44 -8.39 5.64
C ALA A 80 4.96 -8.13 5.44
N VAL A 81 5.59 -7.38 6.34
CA VAL A 81 7.05 -7.23 6.42
C VAL A 81 7.62 -8.13 7.52
N ASP A 82 7.00 -8.13 8.72
CA ASP A 82 7.42 -8.92 9.87
C ASP A 82 7.50 -10.43 9.57
N ILE A 83 6.55 -10.94 8.76
CA ILE A 83 6.50 -12.34 8.37
C ILE A 83 7.78 -12.80 7.65
N PHE A 84 8.37 -11.94 6.79
CA PHE A 84 9.62 -12.23 6.11
C PHE A 84 10.83 -12.25 7.06
N TYR A 85 10.86 -11.31 8.03
CA TYR A 85 11.90 -11.30 9.07
C TYR A 85 11.87 -12.59 9.89
N SER A 86 10.69 -13.04 10.30
CA SER A 86 10.50 -14.29 11.03
C SER A 86 10.96 -15.49 10.20
N ALA A 87 10.55 -15.56 8.92
CA ALA A 87 10.92 -16.64 8.02
C ALA A 87 12.45 -16.74 7.82
N VAL A 88 13.13 -15.60 7.61
CA VAL A 88 14.59 -15.57 7.41
C VAL A 88 15.35 -15.92 8.70
N LYS A 89 14.82 -15.54 9.86
CA LYS A 89 15.44 -15.89 11.15
C LYS A 89 15.19 -17.34 11.56
N GLY A 90 14.26 -18.05 10.93
CA GLY A 90 13.82 -19.39 11.34
C GLY A 90 12.94 -19.36 12.59
N GLU A 91 12.23 -18.28 12.80
CA GLU A 91 11.33 -18.06 13.92
C GLU A 91 9.89 -18.31 13.46
N LYS A 92 9.04 -18.76 14.37
CA LYS A 92 7.60 -18.87 14.13
C LYS A 92 6.96 -17.48 14.09
N PHE A 93 6.14 -17.22 13.08
CA PHE A 93 5.40 -15.95 12.98
C PHE A 93 4.05 -16.01 13.70
N VAL A 94 3.71 -14.93 14.40
CA VAL A 94 2.41 -14.76 15.03
C VAL A 94 1.67 -13.61 14.36
N CYS A 95 0.71 -13.95 13.49
CA CYS A 95 -0.02 -12.97 12.70
C CYS A 95 -1.04 -12.21 13.56
N PRO A 96 -1.03 -10.86 13.55
CA PRO A 96 -1.94 -10.06 14.37
C PRO A 96 -3.31 -9.81 13.71
N VAL A 97 -3.51 -10.21 12.45
CA VAL A 97 -4.77 -10.06 11.72
C VAL A 97 -5.29 -11.42 11.27
N LYS A 98 -6.61 -11.56 11.09
CA LYS A 98 -7.28 -12.83 10.76
C LYS A 98 -6.93 -13.31 9.35
N ALA A 99 -6.98 -14.63 9.15
CA ALA A 99 -7.08 -15.22 7.82
C ALA A 99 -8.30 -14.63 7.08
N GLY A 100 -8.18 -14.43 5.77
CA GLY A 100 -9.22 -13.82 4.96
C GLY A 100 -9.32 -12.28 5.08
N THR A 101 -8.41 -11.64 5.82
CA THR A 101 -8.32 -10.17 5.85
C THR A 101 -7.50 -9.70 4.66
N PHE A 102 -8.17 -9.38 3.56
CA PHE A 102 -7.54 -8.85 2.37
C PHE A 102 -7.19 -7.37 2.54
N MET A 103 -6.05 -6.99 2.03
CA MET A 103 -5.61 -5.60 1.92
C MET A 103 -4.81 -5.41 0.64
N ASP A 104 -4.98 -4.27 0.00
CA ASP A 104 -4.13 -3.90 -1.12
C ASP A 104 -2.73 -3.58 -0.63
N MET A 105 -1.72 -4.19 -1.25
CA MET A 105 -0.31 -4.11 -0.87
C MET A 105 0.55 -3.78 -2.08
N MET A 106 1.71 -3.18 -1.84
CA MET A 106 2.64 -2.78 -2.88
C MET A 106 4.08 -2.96 -2.43
N TYR A 107 4.93 -3.48 -3.31
CA TYR A 107 6.36 -3.54 -3.03
C TYR A 107 7.00 -2.15 -3.20
N MET A 108 7.98 -1.82 -2.36
CA MET A 108 8.62 -0.48 -2.35
C MET A 108 9.16 -0.02 -3.72
N PRO A 109 9.76 -0.88 -4.59
CA PRO A 109 10.17 -0.45 -5.92
C PRO A 109 9.01 0.08 -6.78
N ASP A 110 7.83 -0.56 -6.72
CA ASP A 110 6.64 -0.06 -7.41
C ASP A 110 6.14 1.27 -6.81
N ALA A 111 6.19 1.41 -5.49
CA ALA A 111 5.81 2.66 -4.83
C ALA A 111 6.71 3.84 -5.24
N LEU A 112 8.01 3.61 -5.36
CA LEU A 112 8.96 4.62 -5.84
C LEU A 112 8.73 4.94 -7.32
N ASN A 113 8.52 3.89 -8.15
CA ASN A 113 8.22 4.07 -9.56
C ASN A 113 6.92 4.86 -9.77
N ALA A 114 5.87 4.57 -8.98
CA ALA A 114 4.61 5.31 -9.04
C ALA A 114 4.81 6.81 -8.75
N ALA A 115 5.59 7.14 -7.71
CA ALA A 115 5.87 8.54 -7.38
C ALA A 115 6.64 9.26 -8.50
N ILE A 116 7.68 8.62 -9.05
CA ILE A 116 8.52 9.19 -10.11
C ILE A 116 7.71 9.34 -11.40
N SER A 117 7.05 8.28 -11.86
CA SER A 117 6.29 8.28 -13.11
C SER A 117 5.14 9.29 -13.08
N LEU A 118 4.43 9.41 -11.96
CA LEU A 118 3.40 10.44 -11.83
C LEU A 118 4.00 11.87 -11.90
N MET A 119 5.17 12.09 -11.29
CA MET A 119 5.83 13.40 -11.33
C MET A 119 6.38 13.74 -12.72
N GLU A 120 6.71 12.76 -13.54
CA GLU A 120 7.17 12.90 -14.93
C GLU A 120 6.03 12.92 -15.94
N ALA A 121 4.81 12.54 -15.53
CA ALA A 121 3.65 12.50 -16.41
C ALA A 121 3.28 13.88 -16.96
N ASP A 122 2.72 13.90 -18.18
CA ASP A 122 2.19 15.11 -18.80
C ASP A 122 1.04 15.68 -17.96
N PRO A 123 1.17 16.90 -17.42
CA PRO A 123 0.15 17.52 -16.57
C PRO A 123 -1.21 17.68 -17.25
N GLU A 124 -1.26 17.77 -18.57
CA GLU A 124 -2.51 17.92 -19.35
C GLU A 124 -3.33 16.62 -19.39
N ARG A 125 -2.70 15.47 -19.13
CA ARG A 125 -3.39 14.18 -19.06
C ARG A 125 -4.04 13.93 -17.68
N LEU A 126 -3.57 14.62 -16.64
CA LEU A 126 -3.96 14.35 -15.25
C LEU A 126 -5.29 14.98 -14.88
N LYS A 127 -6.37 14.18 -14.84
CA LYS A 127 -7.71 14.60 -14.39
C LYS A 127 -7.89 14.41 -12.88
N HIS A 128 -7.45 13.25 -12.37
CA HIS A 128 -7.63 12.85 -10.97
C HIS A 128 -6.37 13.09 -10.12
N ARG A 129 -5.64 14.14 -10.39
CA ARG A 129 -4.29 14.43 -9.84
C ARG A 129 -4.14 14.34 -8.30
N ASN A 130 -5.22 14.45 -7.51
CA ASN A 130 -5.17 14.52 -6.04
C ASN A 130 -6.31 13.71 -5.37
N ALA A 131 -6.18 12.39 -5.20
CA ALA A 131 -5.03 11.53 -5.45
C ALA A 131 -5.46 10.31 -6.26
N PHE A 132 -4.55 9.78 -7.06
CA PHE A 132 -4.82 8.54 -7.80
C PHE A 132 -4.85 7.32 -6.88
N ASN A 133 -5.84 6.45 -7.05
CA ASN A 133 -5.74 5.08 -6.60
C ASN A 133 -4.65 4.37 -7.39
N ILE A 134 -3.76 3.67 -6.71
CA ILE A 134 -2.78 2.76 -7.34
C ILE A 134 -2.85 1.40 -6.66
N ALA A 135 -2.89 0.34 -7.45
CA ALA A 135 -2.95 -1.04 -6.97
C ALA A 135 -1.76 -1.84 -7.51
N SER A 136 -1.33 -2.84 -6.76
CA SER A 136 -0.32 -3.80 -7.21
C SER A 136 -0.77 -5.22 -6.93
N MET A 137 -0.97 -5.58 -5.66
CA MET A 137 -1.40 -6.91 -5.27
C MET A 137 -2.33 -6.86 -4.05
N SER A 138 -3.45 -7.58 -4.11
CA SER A 138 -4.33 -7.77 -2.95
C SER A 138 -4.17 -9.20 -2.45
N PHE A 139 -3.85 -9.36 -1.16
CA PHE A 139 -3.68 -10.67 -0.55
C PHE A 139 -4.03 -10.64 0.94
N ASP A 140 -4.28 -11.82 1.49
CA ASP A 140 -4.49 -12.08 2.90
C ASP A 140 -3.26 -12.75 3.55
N PRO A 141 -3.22 -12.92 4.89
CA PRO A 141 -2.10 -13.58 5.56
C PRO A 141 -1.80 -15.01 5.09
N GLU A 142 -2.80 -15.77 4.67
CA GLU A 142 -2.60 -17.14 4.19
C GLU A 142 -1.88 -17.19 2.84
N MET A 143 -2.18 -16.24 1.96
CA MET A 143 -1.56 -16.16 0.64
C MET A 143 -0.07 -15.83 0.73
N ILE A 144 0.31 -14.83 1.52
CA ILE A 144 1.73 -14.48 1.71
C ILE A 144 2.49 -15.58 2.47
N TYR A 145 1.85 -16.21 3.46
CA TYR A 145 2.41 -17.37 4.15
C TYR A 145 2.67 -18.54 3.19
N ALA A 146 1.70 -18.87 2.34
CA ALA A 146 1.86 -19.91 1.34
C ALA A 146 2.98 -19.61 0.33
N ALA A 147 3.10 -18.35 -0.10
CA ALA A 147 4.18 -17.91 -0.98
C ALA A 147 5.55 -18.10 -0.32
N ILE A 148 5.71 -17.70 0.95
CA ILE A 148 6.97 -17.89 1.70
C ILE A 148 7.30 -19.37 1.86
N ARG A 149 6.32 -20.21 2.15
CA ARG A 149 6.53 -21.67 2.36
C ARG A 149 7.05 -22.41 1.13
N LYS A 150 6.88 -21.90 -0.06
CA LYS A 150 7.51 -22.46 -1.27
C LYS A 150 9.03 -22.39 -1.20
N HIS A 151 9.59 -21.40 -0.49
CA HIS A 151 11.03 -21.14 -0.37
C HIS A 151 11.61 -21.45 1.02
N VAL A 152 10.74 -21.58 2.03
CA VAL A 152 11.06 -21.93 3.42
C VAL A 152 10.03 -22.96 3.91
N PRO A 153 10.15 -24.26 3.53
CA PRO A 153 9.10 -25.27 3.76
C PRO A 153 8.72 -25.48 5.23
N ASP A 154 9.69 -25.33 6.14
CA ASP A 154 9.49 -25.53 7.59
C ASP A 154 8.99 -24.29 8.33
N PHE A 155 8.72 -23.19 7.60
CA PHE A 155 8.20 -21.97 8.21
C PHE A 155 6.80 -22.16 8.78
N GLU A 156 6.60 -21.71 10.02
CA GLU A 156 5.32 -21.82 10.74
C GLU A 156 4.69 -20.45 11.01
N MET A 157 3.38 -20.38 10.84
CA MET A 157 2.56 -19.23 11.22
C MET A 157 1.43 -19.65 12.14
N THR A 158 1.11 -18.80 13.11
CA THR A 158 -0.08 -18.90 13.98
C THR A 158 -0.73 -17.53 14.10
N TYR A 159 -1.89 -17.47 14.72
CA TYR A 159 -2.65 -16.23 14.89
C TYR A 159 -2.77 -15.85 16.36
N GLN A 160 -2.54 -14.57 16.64
CA GLN A 160 -2.93 -13.89 17.87
C GLN A 160 -3.47 -12.52 17.49
N ILE A 161 -4.78 -12.46 17.31
CA ILE A 161 -5.43 -11.28 16.74
C ILE A 161 -5.31 -10.08 17.68
N ASP A 162 -4.76 -8.98 17.15
CA ASP A 162 -4.80 -7.67 17.77
C ASP A 162 -6.11 -6.97 17.36
N PRO A 163 -7.05 -6.74 18.30
CA PRO A 163 -8.35 -6.17 17.97
C PRO A 163 -8.27 -4.77 17.32
N LEU A 164 -7.25 -3.97 17.69
CA LEU A 164 -7.08 -2.63 17.13
C LEU A 164 -6.59 -2.70 15.69
N LYS A 165 -5.57 -3.52 15.41
CA LYS A 165 -5.06 -3.73 14.06
C LYS A 165 -6.12 -4.33 13.16
N GLN A 166 -6.88 -5.31 13.66
CA GLN A 166 -7.97 -5.91 12.90
C GLN A 166 -9.07 -4.89 12.55
N ALA A 167 -9.51 -4.08 13.52
CA ALA A 167 -10.53 -3.07 13.26
C ALA A 167 -10.07 -2.01 12.25
N ILE A 168 -8.79 -1.67 12.24
CA ILE A 168 -8.21 -0.77 11.23
C ILE A 168 -8.20 -1.46 9.86
N ALA A 169 -7.72 -2.70 9.77
CA ALA A 169 -7.72 -3.47 8.52
C ALA A 169 -9.14 -3.62 7.95
N ASP A 170 -10.11 -3.98 8.78
CA ASP A 170 -11.53 -4.14 8.39
C ASP A 170 -12.17 -2.82 7.91
N SER A 171 -11.56 -1.67 8.18
CA SER A 171 -12.05 -0.35 7.73
C SER A 171 -11.44 0.12 6.41
N TRP A 172 -10.46 -0.60 5.87
CA TRP A 172 -9.78 -0.26 4.63
C TRP A 172 -10.26 -1.10 3.46
N PRO A 173 -10.05 -0.64 2.22
CA PRO A 173 -10.33 -1.43 1.03
C PRO A 173 -9.54 -2.73 0.96
N ASP A 174 -10.21 -3.80 0.51
CA ASP A 174 -9.58 -5.07 0.14
C ASP A 174 -8.74 -4.91 -1.14
N SER A 175 -9.24 -4.08 -2.08
CA SER A 175 -8.58 -3.77 -3.35
C SER A 175 -9.03 -2.42 -3.90
N LEU A 176 -8.16 -1.78 -4.68
CA LEU A 176 -8.43 -0.52 -5.35
C LEU A 176 -8.68 -0.71 -6.85
N ASP A 177 -9.51 0.15 -7.43
CA ASP A 177 -9.57 0.35 -8.87
C ASP A 177 -8.55 1.42 -9.26
N ASP A 178 -7.53 1.05 -10.01
CA ASP A 178 -6.44 1.91 -10.48
C ASP A 178 -6.56 2.28 -11.97
N SER A 179 -7.74 2.07 -12.57
CA SER A 179 -7.98 2.35 -13.99
C SER A 179 -7.64 3.78 -14.39
N CYS A 180 -7.98 4.77 -13.54
CA CYS A 180 -7.63 6.17 -13.80
C CYS A 180 -6.10 6.39 -13.87
N ALA A 181 -5.35 5.77 -12.99
CA ALA A 181 -3.89 5.85 -13.01
C ALA A 181 -3.30 5.22 -14.28
N ARG A 182 -3.84 4.07 -14.71
CA ARG A 182 -3.43 3.41 -15.95
C ARG A 182 -3.73 4.24 -17.19
N GLU A 183 -4.89 4.88 -17.23
CA GLU A 183 -5.32 5.68 -18.38
C GLU A 183 -4.62 7.03 -18.48
N GLU A 184 -4.37 7.68 -17.34
CA GLU A 184 -3.91 9.07 -17.34
C GLU A 184 -2.39 9.21 -17.31
N TRP A 185 -1.66 8.26 -16.72
CA TRP A 185 -0.20 8.32 -16.67
C TRP A 185 0.50 6.96 -16.82
N ASP A 186 -0.19 6.00 -17.48
CA ASP A 186 0.36 4.71 -17.89
C ASP A 186 0.88 3.85 -16.70
N TRP A 187 0.26 3.98 -15.52
CA TRP A 187 0.61 3.20 -14.35
C TRP A 187 0.57 1.70 -14.62
N MET A 188 1.63 1.00 -14.24
CA MET A 188 1.68 -0.46 -14.30
C MET A 188 2.61 -0.99 -13.20
N PRO A 189 2.10 -1.75 -12.21
CA PRO A 189 2.94 -2.43 -11.23
C PRO A 189 3.76 -3.52 -11.91
N GLN A 190 4.97 -3.73 -11.42
CA GLN A 190 5.93 -4.69 -11.99
C GLN A 190 6.12 -5.92 -11.10
N PHE A 191 5.67 -5.87 -9.85
CA PHE A 191 5.89 -6.93 -8.88
C PHE A 191 4.57 -7.58 -8.50
N ASP A 192 4.50 -8.91 -8.66
CA ASP A 192 3.49 -9.75 -8.05
C ASP A 192 3.96 -10.33 -6.71
N LEU A 193 3.07 -11.06 -6.02
CA LEU A 193 3.35 -11.66 -4.71
C LEU A 193 4.52 -12.64 -4.77
N GLU A 194 4.64 -13.43 -5.85
CA GLU A 194 5.70 -14.44 -5.97
C GLU A 194 7.06 -13.78 -6.15
N PHE A 195 7.17 -12.84 -7.09
CA PHE A 195 8.43 -12.12 -7.34
C PHE A 195 8.88 -11.32 -6.12
N MET A 196 7.95 -10.60 -5.49
CA MET A 196 8.23 -9.87 -4.25
C MET A 196 8.72 -10.81 -3.15
N THR A 197 8.10 -11.98 -3.01
CA THR A 197 8.47 -12.96 -1.97
C THR A 197 9.92 -13.41 -2.13
N VAL A 198 10.34 -13.76 -3.36
CA VAL A 198 11.72 -14.17 -3.64
C VAL A 198 12.70 -13.04 -3.33
N ASP A 199 12.46 -11.85 -3.85
CA ASP A 199 13.33 -10.69 -3.67
C ASP A 199 13.45 -10.27 -2.19
N MET A 200 12.33 -10.28 -1.44
CA MET A 200 12.33 -10.01 0.00
C MET A 200 13.17 -11.01 0.78
N LEU A 201 13.00 -12.32 0.51
CA LEU A 201 13.76 -13.36 1.18
C LEU A 201 15.27 -13.27 0.88
N GLU A 202 15.65 -13.06 -0.38
CA GLU A 202 17.05 -12.92 -0.79
C GLU A 202 17.71 -11.70 -0.14
N LYS A 203 17.08 -10.53 -0.23
CA LYS A 203 17.63 -9.29 0.33
C LYS A 203 17.70 -9.29 1.85
N LEU A 204 16.70 -9.88 2.52
CA LEU A 204 16.74 -9.99 3.98
C LEU A 204 17.77 -11.01 4.46
N ARG A 205 17.97 -12.15 3.75
CA ARG A 205 19.07 -13.08 4.04
C ARG A 205 20.42 -12.40 3.93
N ALA A 206 20.66 -11.65 2.85
CA ALA A 206 21.90 -10.90 2.68
C ALA A 206 22.09 -9.85 3.79
N LYS A 207 21.03 -9.10 4.14
CA LYS A 207 21.06 -8.05 5.18
C LYS A 207 21.32 -8.61 6.58
N LEU A 208 20.76 -9.77 6.90
CA LEU A 208 20.89 -10.41 8.20
C LEU A 208 22.08 -11.41 8.29
N ASN A 209 22.88 -11.52 7.22
CA ASN A 209 24.00 -12.46 7.10
C ASN A 209 23.59 -13.93 7.37
N LYS A 210 22.46 -14.36 6.81
CA LYS A 210 21.89 -15.71 7.00
C LYS A 210 21.60 -16.42 5.69
#